data_9261cf0899cf3ddbb6a7ce275647f1e7
#
_entry.id   9261cf0899cf3ddbb6a7ce275647f1e7
#
_cell.length_a   1.000
_cell.length_b   1.000
_cell.length_c   1.000
_cell.angle_alpha   90.00
_cell.angle_beta   90.00
_cell.angle_gamma   90.00
#
_symmetry.space_group_name_H-M   'P 1'
#
loop_
_entity.id
_entity.type
_entity.pdbx_description
1 polymer ?
#
loop_
_entity_poly.entity_id
_entity_poly.type
_entity_poly.pdbx_seq_one_letter_code
_entity_poly.pdbx_strand_id
1 'polypeptide(L)'
;MLNQDTIYTPYNGSVLLENPLLNKGLAFTDGERDAFGLHGFLPQKVETIEEQTARAWEQFCQFKRDISRHVYLRNIQDTNETLFYNVLRTHMTDTLPIVYTPTVGEACEHFSEIYRRARGLFISWPDRHQIDEMLQSFSRNDIRVIVVTDGERILGLGDQGVGGMGIPIGKLSLYTACGGIHPASTLPIMLDVGTNNAQLIDNPLYMGWRHPRIDDDSYLEFMDMFIEAVKRRWPDVLLQFEDFAQKNATRLLQRYRDRLCCFNDDIQGTAAVTTGILIAAAQAAGSRLCDQRVVFLGSGSAGCGIAEKIVAMMVDDGLSEHEARGRVFMVDRCGLLTDAIPALLDFQQKLVTPRHSIAHWEVGTGPVSLLDVVRHAHPTVLIGVSGQPGLFSEEIVKEMHRHCARPIIMPLSNPTSRAEAQPADLIAWTEGAALVATGSPFAPVVYAGKTYDIAQCNNAYIFPGLGLGVLAGKVERITEKMLTAASRTLAAHSPLAAAESGGLLPPVAEIETISRAIALAIAKVAQQEGVAPQLSEEQLLARIEQTYWQARYTAYKRSSF
;
A
#
# COMPACT_ATOMS: atom_id res chain seq x y z
N MET A 1 -10.01 23.99 8.11
CA MET A 1 -11.22 24.25 7.29
C MET A 1 -11.94 22.98 6.82
N LEU A 2 -11.30 21.83 6.77
CA LEU A 2 -11.83 20.66 6.05
C LEU A 2 -12.83 19.77 6.83
N ASN A 3 -12.98 19.95 8.15
CA ASN A 3 -13.95 19.21 8.98
C ASN A 3 -14.96 20.14 9.65
N GLN A 4 -15.47 21.14 8.90
CA GLN A 4 -16.48 22.07 9.44
C GLN A 4 -17.88 21.47 9.27
N ASP A 5 -18.76 21.71 10.27
CA ASP A 5 -20.18 21.31 10.20
C ASP A 5 -20.96 22.12 9.14
N THR A 6 -20.41 23.24 8.67
CA THR A 6 -20.99 24.09 7.63
C THR A 6 -19.93 24.52 6.62
N ILE A 7 -20.18 24.28 5.36
CA ILE A 7 -19.33 24.75 4.25
C ILE A 7 -19.92 26.02 3.66
N TYR A 8 -19.10 27.07 3.55
CA TYR A 8 -19.43 28.30 2.85
C TYR A 8 -18.89 28.24 1.43
N THR A 9 -19.76 28.41 0.44
CA THR A 9 -19.38 28.35 -0.98
C THR A 9 -20.09 29.46 -1.79
N PRO A 10 -19.37 30.12 -2.72
CA PRO A 10 -19.94 31.06 -3.65
C PRO A 10 -20.60 30.40 -4.87
N TYR A 11 -20.29 29.10 -5.12
CA TYR A 11 -20.82 28.38 -6.28
C TYR A 11 -22.32 28.12 -6.13
N ASN A 12 -23.05 28.17 -7.25
CA ASN A 12 -24.49 27.93 -7.33
C ASN A 12 -24.86 27.24 -8.66
N GLY A 13 -26.11 26.83 -8.80
CA GLY A 13 -26.65 26.23 -10.00
C GLY A 13 -25.80 25.02 -10.49
N SER A 14 -25.59 24.94 -11.80
CA SER A 14 -24.82 23.84 -12.42
C SER A 14 -23.37 23.79 -11.95
N VAL A 15 -22.74 24.95 -11.67
CA VAL A 15 -21.34 25.01 -11.22
C VAL A 15 -21.14 24.27 -9.89
N LEU A 16 -22.11 24.37 -8.98
CA LEU A 16 -22.09 23.64 -7.70
C LEU A 16 -22.24 22.13 -7.93
N LEU A 17 -23.13 21.72 -8.84
CA LEU A 17 -23.37 20.32 -9.17
C LEU A 17 -22.21 19.67 -9.96
N GLU A 18 -21.44 20.46 -10.69
CA GLU A 18 -20.27 19.98 -11.45
C GLU A 18 -19.01 19.85 -10.59
N ASN A 19 -19.04 20.31 -9.34
CA ASN A 19 -17.90 20.17 -8.42
C ASN A 19 -18.03 18.89 -7.58
N PRO A 20 -17.22 17.85 -7.83
CA PRO A 20 -17.36 16.55 -7.15
C PRO A 20 -17.20 16.61 -5.63
N LEU A 21 -16.44 17.59 -5.11
CA LEU A 21 -16.21 17.77 -3.68
C LEU A 21 -17.38 18.45 -2.97
N LEU A 22 -18.27 19.13 -3.73
CA LEU A 22 -19.39 19.90 -3.20
C LEU A 22 -20.75 19.34 -3.64
N ASN A 23 -20.78 18.52 -4.68
CA ASN A 23 -22.03 17.96 -5.18
C ASN A 23 -22.58 16.93 -4.20
N LYS A 24 -23.82 17.16 -3.74
CA LYS A 24 -24.58 16.22 -2.91
C LYS A 24 -25.63 15.45 -3.73
N GLY A 25 -25.79 15.75 -5.03
CA GLY A 25 -26.86 15.19 -5.85
C GLY A 25 -28.23 15.44 -5.23
N LEU A 26 -29.05 14.39 -5.09
CA LEU A 26 -30.39 14.49 -4.52
C LEU A 26 -30.41 14.76 -3.00
N ALA A 27 -29.26 14.77 -2.32
CA ALA A 27 -29.19 15.06 -0.89
C ALA A 27 -29.14 16.56 -0.55
N PHE A 28 -29.13 17.45 -1.54
CA PHE A 28 -29.39 18.86 -1.27
C PHE A 28 -30.81 19.04 -0.70
N THR A 29 -30.88 19.60 0.52
CA THR A 29 -32.14 19.89 1.19
C THR A 29 -32.94 20.97 0.44
N ASP A 30 -34.24 21.05 0.68
CA ASP A 30 -35.10 22.08 0.03
C ASP A 30 -34.54 23.48 0.26
N GLY A 31 -34.14 23.82 1.49
CA GLY A 31 -33.53 25.11 1.81
C GLY A 31 -32.22 25.38 1.08
N GLU A 32 -31.41 24.35 0.85
CA GLU A 32 -30.18 24.46 0.02
C GLU A 32 -30.54 24.61 -1.46
N ARG A 33 -31.56 23.90 -1.96
CA ARG A 33 -32.05 24.05 -3.34
C ARG A 33 -32.54 25.47 -3.63
N ASP A 34 -33.26 26.08 -2.67
CA ASP A 34 -33.64 27.47 -2.74
C ASP A 34 -32.42 28.40 -2.73
N ALA A 35 -31.53 28.25 -1.74
CA ALA A 35 -30.39 29.13 -1.53
C ALA A 35 -29.37 29.11 -2.69
N PHE A 36 -29.21 27.96 -3.34
CA PHE A 36 -28.22 27.76 -4.39
C PHE A 36 -28.81 27.69 -5.81
N GLY A 37 -30.12 27.91 -5.98
CA GLY A 37 -30.79 27.93 -7.28
C GLY A 37 -30.72 26.55 -7.99
N LEU A 38 -31.03 25.48 -7.27
CA LEU A 38 -30.92 24.10 -7.78
C LEU A 38 -32.28 23.54 -8.29
N HIS A 39 -33.37 24.29 -8.17
CA HIS A 39 -34.67 23.89 -8.70
C HIS A 39 -34.61 23.74 -10.23
N GLY A 40 -35.19 22.68 -10.75
CA GLY A 40 -35.14 22.35 -12.17
C GLY A 40 -33.91 21.55 -12.61
N PHE A 41 -32.82 21.54 -11.82
CA PHE A 41 -31.64 20.70 -12.06
C PHE A 41 -31.79 19.30 -11.45
N LEU A 42 -32.49 19.21 -10.32
CA LEU A 42 -32.65 17.98 -9.55
C LEU A 42 -34.11 17.52 -9.53
N PRO A 43 -34.36 16.18 -9.59
CA PRO A 43 -35.67 15.61 -9.26
C PRO A 43 -36.15 16.04 -7.87
N GLN A 44 -37.46 16.01 -7.65
CA GLN A 44 -38.11 16.53 -6.42
C GLN A 44 -37.69 15.80 -5.15
N LYS A 45 -37.42 14.49 -5.22
CA LYS A 45 -37.05 13.71 -4.03
C LYS A 45 -35.75 14.26 -3.41
N VAL A 46 -35.77 14.49 -2.10
CA VAL A 46 -34.55 14.67 -1.30
C VAL A 46 -34.16 13.31 -0.73
N GLU A 47 -32.93 12.87 -0.96
CA GLU A 47 -32.40 11.59 -0.49
C GLU A 47 -31.44 11.79 0.68
N THR A 48 -31.33 10.76 1.53
CA THR A 48 -30.21 10.65 2.46
C THR A 48 -28.99 10.05 1.77
N ILE A 49 -27.82 10.15 2.39
CA ILE A 49 -26.61 9.51 1.85
C ILE A 49 -26.73 8.00 1.85
N GLU A 50 -27.47 7.43 2.81
CA GLU A 50 -27.74 5.98 2.90
C GLU A 50 -28.61 5.51 1.73
N GLU A 51 -29.65 6.26 1.36
CA GLU A 51 -30.48 5.96 0.20
C GLU A 51 -29.67 6.04 -1.10
N GLN A 52 -28.80 7.06 -1.24
CA GLN A 52 -27.92 7.18 -2.40
C GLN A 52 -26.90 6.03 -2.45
N THR A 53 -26.31 5.65 -1.31
CA THR A 53 -25.37 4.54 -1.19
C THR A 53 -26.04 3.22 -1.57
N ALA A 54 -27.25 2.95 -1.08
CA ALA A 54 -28.00 1.74 -1.44
C ALA A 54 -28.27 1.67 -2.94
N ARG A 55 -28.71 2.77 -3.56
CA ARG A 55 -28.94 2.84 -5.01
C ARG A 55 -27.64 2.64 -5.79
N ALA A 56 -26.55 3.27 -5.39
CA ALA A 56 -25.25 3.10 -6.04
C ALA A 56 -24.74 1.65 -5.91
N TRP A 57 -24.98 1.02 -4.78
CA TRP A 57 -24.63 -0.38 -4.56
C TRP A 57 -25.44 -1.34 -5.44
N GLU A 58 -26.74 -1.13 -5.56
CA GLU A 58 -27.58 -1.93 -6.50
C GLU A 58 -27.05 -1.82 -7.93
N GLN A 59 -26.70 -0.61 -8.38
CA GLN A 59 -26.12 -0.39 -9.71
C GLN A 59 -24.76 -1.07 -9.86
N PHE A 60 -23.88 -0.99 -8.85
CA PHE A 60 -22.59 -1.67 -8.82
C PHE A 60 -22.74 -3.18 -8.98
N CYS A 61 -23.69 -3.79 -8.30
CA CYS A 61 -23.95 -5.23 -8.35
C CYS A 61 -24.46 -5.73 -9.73
N GLN A 62 -24.98 -4.84 -10.58
CA GLN A 62 -25.42 -5.21 -11.93
C GLN A 62 -24.24 -5.46 -12.88
N PHE A 63 -23.06 -4.90 -12.61
CA PHE A 63 -21.89 -5.13 -13.44
C PHE A 63 -21.28 -6.51 -13.16
N LYS A 64 -20.99 -7.26 -14.23
CA LYS A 64 -20.42 -8.61 -14.13
C LYS A 64 -18.89 -8.62 -14.09
N ARG A 65 -18.25 -7.63 -14.74
CA ARG A 65 -16.79 -7.53 -14.84
C ARG A 65 -16.28 -6.51 -13.84
N ASP A 66 -15.17 -6.84 -13.19
CA ASP A 66 -14.57 -5.96 -12.18
C ASP A 66 -14.04 -4.64 -12.78
N ILE A 67 -13.53 -4.67 -14.02
CA ILE A 67 -13.16 -3.42 -14.70
C ILE A 67 -14.39 -2.51 -14.94
N SER A 68 -15.56 -3.07 -15.21
CA SER A 68 -16.78 -2.28 -15.36
C SER A 68 -17.25 -1.70 -14.03
N ARG A 69 -17.10 -2.44 -12.93
CA ARG A 69 -17.31 -1.96 -11.56
C ARG A 69 -16.35 -0.84 -11.21
N HIS A 70 -15.08 -0.99 -11.58
CA HIS A 70 -14.06 0.04 -11.40
C HIS A 70 -14.44 1.34 -12.12
N VAL A 71 -14.77 1.26 -13.41
CA VAL A 71 -15.21 2.42 -14.21
C VAL A 71 -16.44 3.09 -13.60
N TYR A 72 -17.41 2.29 -13.12
CA TYR A 72 -18.59 2.81 -12.44
C TYR A 72 -18.25 3.56 -11.16
N LEU A 73 -17.41 3.01 -10.28
CA LEU A 73 -16.97 3.68 -9.06
C LEU A 73 -16.19 4.96 -9.36
N ARG A 74 -15.34 4.94 -10.40
CA ARG A 74 -14.62 6.13 -10.87
C ARG A 74 -15.59 7.22 -11.34
N ASN A 75 -16.67 6.87 -12.01
CA ASN A 75 -17.70 7.83 -12.42
C ASN A 75 -18.37 8.49 -11.21
N ILE A 76 -18.68 7.72 -10.15
CA ILE A 76 -19.20 8.30 -8.90
C ILE A 76 -18.16 9.24 -8.30
N GLN A 77 -16.89 8.84 -8.21
CA GLN A 77 -15.82 9.67 -7.66
C GLN A 77 -15.67 10.99 -8.42
N ASP A 78 -15.82 10.97 -9.73
CA ASP A 78 -15.69 12.17 -10.58
C ASP A 78 -16.92 13.09 -10.54
N THR A 79 -18.03 12.66 -9.93
CA THR A 79 -19.28 13.43 -9.83
C THR A 79 -19.66 13.77 -8.39
N ASN A 80 -19.41 12.89 -7.44
CA ASN A 80 -19.75 13.08 -6.02
C ASN A 80 -18.77 12.29 -5.13
N GLU A 81 -17.71 12.93 -4.68
CA GLU A 81 -16.66 12.25 -3.89
C GLU A 81 -17.17 11.78 -2.53
N THR A 82 -18.07 12.51 -1.88
CA THR A 82 -18.65 12.09 -0.59
C THR A 82 -19.42 10.78 -0.73
N LEU A 83 -20.24 10.66 -1.77
CA LEU A 83 -20.97 9.42 -2.04
C LEU A 83 -20.02 8.28 -2.38
N PHE A 84 -19.00 8.53 -3.22
CA PHE A 84 -17.99 7.53 -3.56
C PHE A 84 -17.35 6.92 -2.31
N TYR A 85 -16.87 7.75 -1.40
CA TYR A 85 -16.22 7.28 -0.18
C TYR A 85 -17.20 6.63 0.81
N ASN A 86 -18.46 7.08 0.85
CA ASN A 86 -19.49 6.41 1.66
C ASN A 86 -19.78 5.00 1.13
N VAL A 87 -19.87 4.81 -0.19
CA VAL A 87 -20.02 3.49 -0.83
C VAL A 87 -18.81 2.60 -0.50
N LEU A 88 -17.58 3.12 -0.64
CA LEU A 88 -16.36 2.34 -0.33
C LEU A 88 -16.37 1.87 1.12
N ARG A 89 -16.65 2.76 2.07
CA ARG A 89 -16.61 2.44 3.51
C ARG A 89 -17.71 1.48 3.92
N THR A 90 -18.92 1.63 3.37
CA THR A 90 -20.05 0.74 3.66
C THR A 90 -19.81 -0.68 3.13
N HIS A 91 -19.13 -0.81 1.98
CA HIS A 91 -18.89 -2.07 1.28
C HIS A 91 -17.39 -2.34 1.08
N MET A 92 -16.57 -2.07 2.10
CA MET A 92 -15.11 -2.07 1.98
C MET A 92 -14.55 -3.39 1.45
N THR A 93 -15.05 -4.52 1.93
CA THR A 93 -14.58 -5.85 1.52
C THR A 93 -14.74 -6.10 0.02
N ASP A 94 -15.84 -5.63 -0.56
CA ASP A 94 -16.16 -5.85 -1.97
C ASP A 94 -15.55 -4.78 -2.88
N THR A 95 -15.40 -3.55 -2.38
CA THR A 95 -14.96 -2.42 -3.19
C THR A 95 -13.45 -2.22 -3.20
N LEU A 96 -12.73 -2.60 -2.14
CA LEU A 96 -11.27 -2.46 -2.08
C LEU A 96 -10.56 -3.20 -3.22
N PRO A 97 -10.90 -4.46 -3.57
CA PRO A 97 -10.30 -5.15 -4.71
C PRO A 97 -10.62 -4.51 -6.07
N ILE A 98 -11.66 -3.68 -6.12
CA ILE A 98 -12.11 -3.01 -7.35
C ILE A 98 -11.41 -1.66 -7.54
N VAL A 99 -11.26 -0.87 -6.48
CA VAL A 99 -10.60 0.44 -6.57
C VAL A 99 -9.09 0.34 -6.50
N TYR A 100 -8.58 -0.79 -6.01
CA TYR A 100 -7.15 -1.05 -5.91
C TYR A 100 -6.81 -2.46 -6.46
N THR A 101 -5.85 -3.16 -5.87
CA THR A 101 -5.43 -4.49 -6.35
C THR A 101 -6.52 -5.54 -6.10
N PRO A 102 -6.83 -6.43 -7.07
CA PRO A 102 -6.13 -6.61 -8.35
C PRO A 102 -6.64 -5.74 -9.52
N THR A 103 -7.85 -5.21 -9.45
CA THR A 103 -8.55 -4.59 -10.60
C THR A 103 -7.84 -3.34 -11.13
N VAL A 104 -7.18 -2.58 -10.26
CA VAL A 104 -6.42 -1.38 -10.68
C VAL A 104 -5.30 -1.72 -11.69
N GLY A 105 -4.75 -2.93 -11.64
CA GLY A 105 -3.78 -3.40 -12.64
C GLY A 105 -4.38 -3.42 -14.05
N GLU A 106 -5.52 -4.10 -14.23
CA GLU A 106 -6.28 -4.10 -15.49
C GLU A 106 -6.66 -2.67 -15.92
N ALA A 107 -7.03 -1.82 -14.94
CA ALA A 107 -7.34 -0.42 -15.22
C ALA A 107 -6.13 0.39 -15.74
N CYS A 108 -4.91 0.09 -15.28
CA CYS A 108 -3.69 0.69 -15.79
C CYS A 108 -3.38 0.23 -17.23
N GLU A 109 -3.54 -1.06 -17.53
CA GLU A 109 -3.36 -1.60 -18.89
C GLU A 109 -4.31 -0.96 -19.90
N HIS A 110 -5.57 -0.73 -19.49
CA HIS A 110 -6.63 -0.13 -20.31
C HIS A 110 -6.83 1.37 -20.06
N PHE A 111 -5.88 2.05 -19.42
CA PHE A 111 -6.06 3.43 -18.96
C PHE A 111 -6.52 4.37 -20.08
N SER A 112 -5.87 4.34 -21.24
CA SER A 112 -6.23 5.20 -22.37
C SER A 112 -7.62 4.90 -22.94
N GLU A 113 -8.11 3.68 -22.82
CA GLU A 113 -9.44 3.25 -23.31
C GLU A 113 -10.56 3.66 -22.36
N ILE A 114 -10.31 3.64 -21.04
CA ILE A 114 -11.31 3.94 -20.02
C ILE A 114 -11.26 5.39 -19.52
N TYR A 115 -10.30 6.18 -19.99
CA TYR A 115 -10.15 7.58 -19.61
C TYR A 115 -11.41 8.39 -19.92
N ARG A 116 -11.91 9.17 -18.97
CA ARG A 116 -13.09 10.02 -19.11
C ARG A 116 -12.84 11.45 -18.66
N ARG A 117 -12.07 11.63 -17.59
CA ARG A 117 -11.82 12.91 -16.96
C ARG A 117 -10.42 12.94 -16.36
N ALA A 118 -9.76 14.09 -16.44
CA ALA A 118 -8.49 14.31 -15.76
C ALA A 118 -8.67 14.26 -14.24
N ARG A 119 -7.80 13.49 -13.56
CA ARG A 119 -7.68 13.48 -12.10
C ARG A 119 -6.20 13.50 -11.74
N GLY A 120 -5.78 14.52 -10.98
CA GLY A 120 -4.37 14.73 -10.64
C GLY A 120 -3.58 15.43 -11.75
N LEU A 121 -2.27 15.28 -11.70
CA LEU A 121 -1.34 15.94 -12.62
C LEU A 121 -0.52 14.91 -13.40
N PHE A 122 -0.38 15.18 -14.69
CA PHE A 122 0.53 14.49 -15.58
C PHE A 122 1.69 15.44 -15.88
N ILE A 123 2.88 15.16 -15.34
CA ILE A 123 4.07 15.98 -15.51
C ILE A 123 5.02 15.24 -16.42
N SER A 124 5.20 15.72 -17.65
CA SER A 124 6.04 15.07 -18.64
C SER A 124 7.41 15.72 -18.78
N TRP A 125 8.41 14.93 -19.16
CA TRP A 125 9.77 15.41 -19.39
C TRP A 125 9.86 16.59 -20.39
N PRO A 126 9.13 16.60 -21.52
CA PRO A 126 9.13 17.75 -22.42
C PRO A 126 8.74 19.08 -21.74
N ASP A 127 7.86 19.01 -20.75
CA ASP A 127 7.31 20.20 -20.06
C ASP A 127 8.01 20.49 -18.71
N ARG A 128 9.14 19.84 -18.43
CA ARG A 128 9.84 19.91 -17.12
C ARG A 128 10.13 21.31 -16.60
N HIS A 129 10.33 22.28 -17.50
CA HIS A 129 10.61 23.66 -17.12
C HIS A 129 9.37 24.43 -16.65
N GLN A 130 8.17 23.85 -16.81
CA GLN A 130 6.90 24.43 -16.39
C GLN A 130 6.33 23.80 -15.11
N ILE A 131 7.10 22.94 -14.40
CA ILE A 131 6.60 22.22 -13.23
C ILE A 131 6.05 23.18 -12.16
N ASP A 132 6.77 24.26 -11.85
CA ASP A 132 6.31 25.25 -10.86
C ASP A 132 4.96 25.88 -11.27
N GLU A 133 4.79 26.22 -12.54
CA GLU A 133 3.55 26.79 -13.07
C GLU A 133 2.40 25.77 -13.02
N MET A 134 2.68 24.49 -13.36
CA MET A 134 1.71 23.40 -13.27
C MET A 134 1.20 23.24 -11.84
N LEU A 135 2.13 23.20 -10.84
CA LEU A 135 1.76 23.07 -9.43
C LEU A 135 1.01 24.30 -8.91
N GLN A 136 1.36 25.50 -9.37
CA GLN A 136 0.65 26.75 -9.02
C GLN A 136 -0.76 26.82 -9.64
N SER A 137 -0.93 26.31 -10.85
CA SER A 137 -2.21 26.26 -11.55
C SER A 137 -3.19 25.27 -10.93
N PHE A 138 -2.70 24.35 -10.10
CA PHE A 138 -3.56 23.45 -9.36
C PHE A 138 -4.27 24.22 -8.24
N SER A 139 -5.58 24.35 -8.35
CA SER A 139 -6.42 25.26 -7.54
C SER A 139 -6.48 24.92 -6.04
N ARG A 140 -6.02 23.73 -5.64
CA ARG A 140 -6.06 23.29 -4.24
C ARG A 140 -4.75 23.65 -3.54
N ASN A 141 -4.84 24.55 -2.56
CA ASN A 141 -3.67 25.04 -1.83
C ASN A 141 -3.24 24.14 -0.67
N ASP A 142 -4.16 23.36 -0.10
CA ASP A 142 -3.93 22.51 1.08
C ASP A 142 -3.77 21.03 0.65
N ILE A 143 -2.77 20.76 -0.19
CA ILE A 143 -2.37 19.38 -0.50
C ILE A 143 -1.47 18.88 0.60
N ARG A 144 -1.85 17.76 1.20
CA ARG A 144 -1.16 17.13 2.34
C ARG A 144 -0.57 15.77 2.03
N VAL A 145 -1.13 15.05 1.06
CA VAL A 145 -0.62 13.75 0.61
C VAL A 145 -0.54 13.73 -0.91
N ILE A 146 0.64 13.40 -1.40
CA ILE A 146 0.91 13.13 -2.81
C ILE A 146 1.32 11.67 -2.94
N VAL A 147 0.71 10.94 -3.86
CA VAL A 147 1.23 9.66 -4.35
C VAL A 147 1.71 9.87 -5.76
N VAL A 148 2.94 9.46 -6.03
CA VAL A 148 3.62 9.68 -7.32
C VAL A 148 4.15 8.37 -7.87
N THR A 149 4.02 8.19 -9.19
CA THR A 149 4.62 7.08 -9.95
C THR A 149 5.21 7.58 -11.26
N ASP A 150 6.19 6.84 -11.80
CA ASP A 150 6.66 7.01 -13.18
C ASP A 150 6.15 5.92 -14.13
N GLY A 151 5.33 5.01 -13.63
CA GLY A 151 4.69 3.95 -14.40
C GLY A 151 5.62 2.83 -14.88
N GLU A 152 6.90 2.80 -14.45
CA GLU A 152 7.88 1.84 -14.98
C GLU A 152 7.63 0.39 -14.53
N ARG A 153 7.09 0.21 -13.31
CA ARG A 153 6.86 -1.14 -12.76
C ARG A 153 5.54 -1.23 -12.03
N ILE A 154 4.46 -1.15 -12.78
CA ILE A 154 3.12 -1.25 -12.23
C ILE A 154 2.85 -2.69 -11.77
N LEU A 155 2.81 -2.91 -10.45
CA LEU A 155 2.58 -4.21 -9.84
C LEU A 155 3.49 -5.30 -10.46
N GLY A 156 2.91 -6.43 -10.90
CA GLY A 156 3.59 -7.47 -11.68
C GLY A 156 3.48 -7.33 -13.20
N LEU A 157 2.89 -6.23 -13.70
CA LEU A 157 2.58 -6.03 -15.13
C LEU A 157 3.71 -5.36 -15.92
N GLY A 158 4.66 -4.70 -15.23
CA GLY A 158 5.75 -3.99 -15.85
C GLY A 158 5.40 -2.55 -16.25
N ASP A 159 6.07 -2.04 -17.29
CA ASP A 159 5.94 -0.65 -17.74
C ASP A 159 4.59 -0.39 -18.41
N GLN A 160 3.77 0.43 -17.76
CA GLN A 160 2.46 0.88 -18.24
C GLN A 160 2.48 2.36 -18.67
N GLY A 161 3.64 3.01 -18.63
CA GLY A 161 3.76 4.41 -18.97
C GLY A 161 2.73 5.26 -18.23
N VAL A 162 2.05 6.17 -18.96
CA VAL A 162 1.05 7.09 -18.38
C VAL A 162 -0.13 6.36 -17.75
N GLY A 163 -0.41 5.13 -18.15
CA GLY A 163 -1.45 4.27 -17.54
C GLY A 163 -1.19 3.99 -16.07
N GLY A 164 0.06 4.09 -15.62
CA GLY A 164 0.44 4.01 -14.21
C GLY A 164 -0.31 4.98 -13.29
N MET A 165 -0.91 6.05 -13.82
CA MET A 165 -1.72 7.00 -13.04
C MET A 165 -2.86 6.33 -12.25
N GLY A 166 -3.36 5.19 -12.70
CA GLY A 166 -4.37 4.42 -11.96
C GLY A 166 -3.94 4.05 -10.54
N ILE A 167 -2.65 3.81 -10.34
CA ILE A 167 -2.09 3.43 -9.03
C ILE A 167 -2.16 4.57 -8.01
N PRO A 168 -1.63 5.78 -8.24
CA PRO A 168 -1.77 6.91 -7.32
C PRO A 168 -3.23 7.23 -6.99
N ILE A 169 -4.11 7.15 -7.96
CA ILE A 169 -5.54 7.39 -7.76
C ILE A 169 -6.14 6.35 -6.81
N GLY A 170 -5.84 5.06 -7.02
CA GLY A 170 -6.28 3.97 -6.14
C GLY A 170 -5.73 4.10 -4.73
N LYS A 171 -4.42 4.36 -4.59
CA LYS A 171 -3.77 4.58 -3.27
C LYS A 171 -4.41 5.72 -2.50
N LEU A 172 -4.62 6.87 -3.13
CA LEU A 172 -5.23 8.02 -2.46
C LEU A 172 -6.70 7.79 -2.10
N SER A 173 -7.41 6.96 -2.88
CA SER A 173 -8.75 6.51 -2.49
C SER A 173 -8.71 5.74 -1.17
N LEU A 174 -7.69 4.92 -0.94
CA LEU A 174 -7.51 4.19 0.33
C LEU A 174 -7.02 5.09 1.46
N TYR A 175 -6.18 6.09 1.20
CA TYR A 175 -5.83 7.10 2.20
C TYR A 175 -7.08 7.78 2.77
N THR A 176 -8.04 8.08 1.91
CA THR A 176 -9.32 8.68 2.33
C THR A 176 -10.24 7.66 2.98
N ALA A 177 -10.50 6.54 2.32
CA ALA A 177 -11.46 5.54 2.81
C ALA A 177 -11.04 4.88 4.12
N CYS A 178 -9.75 4.57 4.27
CA CYS A 178 -9.20 3.84 5.43
C CYS A 178 -8.56 4.76 6.46
N GLY A 179 -7.87 5.81 6.02
CA GLY A 179 -7.12 6.74 6.86
C GLY A 179 -7.82 8.06 7.14
N GLY A 180 -8.99 8.30 6.56
CA GLY A 180 -9.75 9.53 6.77
C GLY A 180 -9.05 10.80 6.28
N ILE A 181 -8.12 10.70 5.33
CA ILE A 181 -7.51 11.89 4.72
C ILE A 181 -8.54 12.56 3.81
N HIS A 182 -8.79 13.86 4.02
CA HIS A 182 -9.79 14.58 3.24
C HIS A 182 -9.45 14.54 1.74
N PRO A 183 -10.38 14.18 0.84
CA PRO A 183 -10.07 13.98 -0.59
C PRO A 183 -9.57 15.28 -1.26
N ALA A 184 -9.98 16.46 -0.79
CA ALA A 184 -9.46 17.72 -1.29
C ALA A 184 -7.97 17.97 -0.97
N SER A 185 -7.39 17.24 -0.01
CA SER A 185 -5.98 17.34 0.40
C SER A 185 -5.09 16.28 -0.24
N THR A 186 -5.59 15.53 -1.20
CA THR A 186 -4.86 14.47 -1.90
C THR A 186 -4.58 14.83 -3.36
N LEU A 187 -3.41 14.44 -3.87
CA LEU A 187 -3.03 14.72 -5.25
C LEU A 187 -2.27 13.54 -5.87
N PRO A 188 -2.87 12.82 -6.82
CA PRO A 188 -2.14 11.81 -7.60
C PRO A 188 -1.30 12.50 -8.69
N ILE A 189 -0.05 12.05 -8.84
CA ILE A 189 0.87 12.57 -9.85
C ILE A 189 1.46 11.42 -10.66
N MET A 190 1.42 11.57 -11.97
CA MET A 190 2.11 10.73 -12.94
C MET A 190 3.28 11.50 -13.54
N LEU A 191 4.50 10.97 -13.42
CA LEU A 191 5.71 11.50 -14.04
C LEU A 191 5.94 10.78 -15.38
N ASP A 192 5.58 11.42 -16.48
CA ASP A 192 5.70 10.84 -17.81
C ASP A 192 7.09 11.09 -18.39
N VAL A 193 7.98 10.16 -18.16
CA VAL A 193 9.37 10.16 -18.65
C VAL A 193 9.56 9.26 -19.88
N GLY A 194 8.48 8.94 -20.57
CA GLY A 194 8.43 7.95 -21.65
C GLY A 194 8.16 6.55 -21.16
N THR A 195 8.18 5.60 -22.07
CA THR A 195 7.95 4.16 -21.78
C THR A 195 8.85 3.29 -22.65
N ASN A 196 9.32 2.17 -22.09
CA ASN A 196 10.03 1.14 -22.85
C ASN A 196 9.10 0.00 -23.31
N ASN A 197 7.78 0.15 -23.10
CA ASN A 197 6.78 -0.78 -23.59
C ASN A 197 6.46 -0.47 -25.06
N ALA A 198 7.00 -1.27 -25.98
CA ALA A 198 6.81 -1.10 -27.42
C ALA A 198 5.33 -1.11 -27.84
N GLN A 199 4.50 -1.91 -27.17
CA GLN A 199 3.06 -1.98 -27.47
C GLN A 199 2.36 -0.64 -27.20
N LEU A 200 2.79 0.09 -26.17
CA LEU A 200 2.25 1.42 -25.87
C LEU A 200 2.76 2.46 -26.88
N ILE A 201 4.05 2.42 -27.23
CA ILE A 201 4.63 3.33 -28.22
C ILE A 201 3.94 3.19 -29.58
N ASP A 202 3.63 1.96 -29.99
CA ASP A 202 3.00 1.66 -31.28
C ASP A 202 1.48 1.87 -31.26
N ASN A 203 0.85 1.95 -30.09
CA ASN A 203 -0.59 2.15 -29.98
C ASN A 203 -0.98 3.62 -30.26
N PRO A 204 -1.75 3.91 -31.33
CA PRO A 204 -2.18 5.27 -31.65
C PRO A 204 -3.08 5.90 -30.58
N LEU A 205 -3.73 5.10 -29.74
CA LEU A 205 -4.62 5.55 -28.66
C LEU A 205 -3.88 5.80 -27.35
N TYR A 206 -2.58 5.47 -27.26
CA TYR A 206 -1.80 5.73 -26.07
C TYR A 206 -1.71 7.22 -25.79
N MET A 207 -2.05 7.64 -24.59
CA MET A 207 -2.20 9.05 -24.21
C MET A 207 -0.93 9.66 -23.60
N GLY A 208 0.11 8.87 -23.35
CA GLY A 208 1.39 9.34 -22.81
C GLY A 208 2.35 9.87 -23.87
N TRP A 209 3.50 10.36 -23.41
CA TRP A 209 4.58 10.77 -24.29
C TRP A 209 5.19 9.54 -24.97
N ARG A 210 4.98 9.44 -26.28
CA ARG A 210 5.38 8.29 -27.13
C ARG A 210 6.88 8.34 -27.43
N HIS A 211 7.67 8.07 -26.42
CA HIS A 211 9.14 8.13 -26.45
C HIS A 211 9.71 7.04 -25.53
N PRO A 212 10.87 6.42 -25.87
CA PRO A 212 11.59 5.58 -24.93
C PRO A 212 11.89 6.35 -23.64
N ARG A 213 12.02 5.65 -22.51
CA ARG A 213 12.39 6.31 -21.26
C ARG A 213 13.68 7.09 -21.39
N ILE A 214 13.71 8.28 -20.80
CA ILE A 214 14.89 9.14 -20.76
C ILE A 214 16.06 8.45 -20.05
N ASP A 215 17.28 8.90 -20.32
CA ASP A 215 18.48 8.39 -19.68
C ASP A 215 18.54 8.69 -18.17
N ASP A 216 19.43 8.00 -17.45
CA ASP A 216 19.51 8.08 -15.99
C ASP A 216 19.90 9.48 -15.46
N ASP A 217 20.72 10.25 -16.18
CA ASP A 217 21.13 11.59 -15.76
C ASP A 217 19.98 12.57 -15.89
N SER A 218 19.31 12.56 -17.04
CA SER A 218 18.09 13.33 -17.31
C SER A 218 16.98 12.97 -16.34
N TYR A 219 16.86 11.68 -15.99
CA TYR A 219 15.88 11.21 -15.03
C TYR A 219 16.10 11.80 -13.62
N LEU A 220 17.35 11.80 -13.13
CA LEU A 220 17.65 12.38 -11.83
C LEU A 220 17.49 13.90 -11.79
N GLU A 221 17.85 14.59 -12.89
CA GLU A 221 17.58 16.02 -13.04
C GLU A 221 16.10 16.32 -12.93
N PHE A 222 15.27 15.56 -13.66
CA PHE A 222 13.81 15.71 -13.64
C PHE A 222 13.22 15.47 -12.24
N MET A 223 13.69 14.44 -11.56
CA MET A 223 13.25 14.14 -10.20
C MET A 223 13.63 15.24 -9.21
N ASP A 224 14.85 15.81 -9.32
CA ASP A 224 15.26 16.95 -8.49
C ASP A 224 14.38 18.19 -8.77
N MET A 225 14.11 18.51 -10.02
CA MET A 225 13.20 19.61 -10.40
C MET A 225 11.81 19.42 -9.81
N PHE A 226 11.26 18.21 -9.93
CA PHE A 226 9.94 17.86 -9.38
C PHE A 226 9.91 18.00 -7.84
N ILE A 227 10.84 17.39 -7.14
CA ILE A 227 10.89 17.41 -5.67
C ILE A 227 11.06 18.85 -5.14
N GLU A 228 11.93 19.64 -5.74
CA GLU A 228 12.13 21.03 -5.31
C GLU A 228 10.88 21.90 -5.59
N ALA A 229 10.18 21.68 -6.67
CA ALA A 229 8.92 22.37 -6.95
C ALA A 229 7.82 21.98 -5.95
N VAL A 230 7.69 20.69 -5.63
CA VAL A 230 6.74 20.20 -4.60
C VAL A 230 7.05 20.83 -3.24
N LYS A 231 8.32 20.85 -2.82
CA LYS A 231 8.75 21.47 -1.56
C LYS A 231 8.41 22.95 -1.49
N ARG A 232 8.62 23.69 -2.59
CA ARG A 232 8.24 25.12 -2.63
C ARG A 232 6.73 25.32 -2.52
N ARG A 233 5.96 24.46 -3.15
CA ARG A 233 4.50 24.60 -3.22
C ARG A 233 3.79 24.09 -1.96
N TRP A 234 4.21 22.95 -1.41
CA TRP A 234 3.61 22.30 -0.25
C TRP A 234 4.73 21.75 0.67
N PRO A 235 5.37 22.58 1.49
CA PRO A 235 6.54 22.20 2.28
C PRO A 235 6.27 21.10 3.32
N ASP A 236 5.02 20.98 3.80
CA ASP A 236 4.61 20.02 4.82
C ASP A 236 3.91 18.80 4.23
N VAL A 237 4.02 18.55 2.92
CA VAL A 237 3.36 17.44 2.26
C VAL A 237 4.04 16.11 2.57
N LEU A 238 3.23 15.07 2.76
CA LEU A 238 3.70 13.69 2.70
C LEU A 238 3.72 13.23 1.24
N LEU A 239 4.89 12.80 0.76
CA LEU A 239 5.05 12.26 -0.59
C LEU A 239 5.35 10.77 -0.52
N GLN A 240 4.50 9.97 -1.16
CA GLN A 240 4.68 8.54 -1.32
C GLN A 240 5.14 8.20 -2.72
N PHE A 241 6.30 7.54 -2.84
CA PHE A 241 6.74 6.90 -4.07
C PHE A 241 6.06 5.55 -4.23
N GLU A 242 5.56 5.26 -5.45
CA GLU A 242 4.81 4.04 -5.73
C GLU A 242 5.10 3.49 -7.13
N ASP A 243 5.33 2.19 -7.23
CA ASP A 243 5.53 1.44 -8.49
C ASP A 243 6.67 1.98 -9.40
N PHE A 244 7.75 2.44 -8.80
CA PHE A 244 8.99 2.72 -9.51
C PHE A 244 9.80 1.43 -9.75
N ALA A 245 10.57 1.39 -10.84
CA ALA A 245 11.52 0.29 -11.02
C ALA A 245 12.51 0.21 -9.87
N GLN A 246 12.92 -1.00 -9.52
CA GLN A 246 13.74 -1.28 -8.34
C GLN A 246 14.98 -0.37 -8.23
N LYS A 247 15.71 -0.17 -9.35
CA LYS A 247 16.91 0.69 -9.38
C LYS A 247 16.58 2.13 -8.96
N ASN A 248 15.41 2.63 -9.36
CA ASN A 248 14.96 3.98 -9.07
C ASN A 248 14.34 4.09 -7.66
N ALA A 249 13.53 3.15 -7.26
CA ALA A 249 12.83 3.16 -5.96
C ALA A 249 13.79 3.37 -4.78
N THR A 250 14.85 2.55 -4.68
CA THR A 250 15.84 2.66 -3.61
C THR A 250 16.65 3.96 -3.70
N ARG A 251 17.10 4.31 -4.92
CA ARG A 251 17.90 5.51 -5.18
C ARG A 251 17.14 6.79 -4.81
N LEU A 252 15.86 6.89 -5.18
CA LEU A 252 15.02 8.05 -4.89
C LEU A 252 14.73 8.16 -3.40
N LEU A 253 14.40 7.05 -2.74
CA LEU A 253 14.17 7.03 -1.31
C LEU A 253 15.40 7.53 -0.55
N GLN A 254 16.60 7.01 -0.87
CA GLN A 254 17.85 7.44 -0.24
C GLN A 254 18.17 8.91 -0.51
N ARG A 255 17.86 9.41 -1.72
CA ARG A 255 18.16 10.80 -2.11
C ARG A 255 17.28 11.82 -1.41
N TYR A 256 16.01 11.49 -1.14
CA TYR A 256 15.01 12.48 -0.72
C TYR A 256 14.49 12.30 0.71
N ARG A 257 14.71 11.16 1.37
CA ARG A 257 14.14 10.88 2.69
C ARG A 257 14.51 11.90 3.78
N ASP A 258 15.65 12.58 3.65
CA ASP A 258 16.11 13.62 4.58
C ASP A 258 15.82 15.05 4.08
N ARG A 259 15.22 15.19 2.89
CA ARG A 259 14.94 16.49 2.25
C ARG A 259 13.45 16.83 2.24
N LEU A 260 12.58 15.83 2.33
CA LEU A 260 11.13 15.94 2.27
C LEU A 260 10.53 14.82 3.12
N CYS A 261 9.36 15.05 3.73
CA CYS A 261 8.61 13.97 4.35
C CYS A 261 8.13 13.00 3.27
N CYS A 262 8.85 11.91 3.07
CA CYS A 262 8.56 10.93 2.02
C CYS A 262 8.87 9.50 2.46
N PHE A 263 8.27 8.56 1.77
CA PHE A 263 8.57 7.13 1.88
C PHE A 263 8.25 6.40 0.58
N ASN A 264 8.71 5.16 0.47
CA ASN A 264 8.35 4.25 -0.62
C ASN A 264 7.52 3.09 -0.05
N ASP A 265 6.27 2.96 -0.49
CA ASP A 265 5.36 1.95 0.05
C ASP A 265 5.71 0.53 -0.43
N ASP A 266 6.25 0.36 -1.65
CA ASP A 266 6.68 -0.95 -2.16
C ASP A 266 7.83 -1.54 -1.34
N ILE A 267 8.71 -0.69 -0.82
CA ILE A 267 9.86 -1.09 0.01
C ILE A 267 9.46 -1.11 1.48
N GLN A 268 9.07 0.04 2.03
CA GLN A 268 8.90 0.25 3.46
C GLN A 268 7.54 -0.21 3.96
N GLY A 269 6.46 0.05 3.20
CA GLY A 269 5.11 -0.39 3.54
C GLY A 269 4.99 -1.92 3.46
N THR A 270 5.55 -2.52 2.40
CA THR A 270 5.57 -3.97 2.23
C THR A 270 6.37 -4.66 3.34
N ALA A 271 7.53 -4.13 3.69
CA ALA A 271 8.29 -4.65 4.82
C ALA A 271 7.52 -4.52 6.15
N ALA A 272 6.84 -3.41 6.36
CA ALA A 272 6.07 -3.16 7.58
C ALA A 272 4.87 -4.10 7.72
N VAL A 273 4.06 -4.28 6.68
CA VAL A 273 2.89 -5.18 6.75
C VAL A 273 3.31 -6.64 6.90
N THR A 274 4.32 -7.08 6.14
CA THR A 274 4.84 -8.45 6.21
C THR A 274 5.38 -8.76 7.60
N THR A 275 6.15 -7.86 8.17
CA THR A 275 6.70 -8.04 9.51
C THR A 275 5.62 -7.98 10.59
N GLY A 276 4.59 -7.13 10.43
CA GLY A 276 3.43 -7.10 11.33
C GLY A 276 2.69 -8.44 11.35
N ILE A 277 2.44 -9.03 10.20
CA ILE A 277 1.81 -10.36 10.08
C ILE A 277 2.72 -11.44 10.68
N LEU A 278 4.03 -11.37 10.45
CA LEU A 278 4.98 -12.32 11.00
C LEU A 278 5.00 -12.29 12.53
N ILE A 279 4.97 -11.10 13.13
CA ILE A 279 4.87 -10.95 14.60
C ILE A 279 3.57 -11.59 15.11
N ALA A 280 2.43 -11.30 14.46
CA ALA A 280 1.15 -11.90 14.82
C ALA A 280 1.17 -13.42 14.71
N ALA A 281 1.75 -13.96 13.66
CA ALA A 281 1.89 -15.40 13.45
C ALA A 281 2.82 -16.05 14.50
N ALA A 282 3.93 -15.41 14.84
CA ALA A 282 4.83 -15.88 15.89
C ALA A 282 4.11 -15.92 17.25
N GLN A 283 3.38 -14.87 17.60
CA GLN A 283 2.57 -14.81 18.84
C GLN A 283 1.50 -15.90 18.85
N ALA A 284 0.78 -16.10 17.74
CA ALA A 284 -0.21 -17.18 17.61
C ALA A 284 0.42 -18.58 17.71
N ALA A 285 1.70 -18.72 17.36
CA ALA A 285 2.49 -19.95 17.54
C ALA A 285 3.10 -20.07 18.96
N GLY A 286 2.85 -19.13 19.86
CA GLY A 286 3.37 -19.12 21.24
C GLY A 286 4.85 -18.74 21.34
N SER A 287 5.38 -17.96 20.36
CA SER A 287 6.80 -17.58 20.28
C SER A 287 6.95 -16.08 20.01
N ARG A 288 8.19 -15.59 20.07
CA ARG A 288 8.52 -14.17 19.75
C ARG A 288 9.19 -14.09 18.38
N LEU A 289 9.23 -12.89 17.81
CA LEU A 289 9.94 -12.65 16.54
C LEU A 289 11.43 -13.05 16.64
N CYS A 290 12.09 -12.68 17.72
CA CYS A 290 13.51 -13.01 17.94
C CYS A 290 13.79 -14.51 18.13
N ASP A 291 12.79 -15.35 18.32
CA ASP A 291 12.94 -16.81 18.41
C ASP A 291 12.87 -17.50 17.02
N GLN A 292 12.43 -16.75 15.99
CA GLN A 292 12.20 -17.30 14.64
C GLN A 292 13.51 -17.56 13.90
N ARG A 293 13.50 -18.59 13.05
CA ARG A 293 14.49 -18.84 11.98
C ARG A 293 13.77 -18.71 10.65
N VAL A 294 14.22 -17.76 9.84
CA VAL A 294 13.52 -17.30 8.65
C VAL A 294 14.30 -17.69 7.40
N VAL A 295 13.64 -18.40 6.50
CA VAL A 295 14.18 -18.70 5.18
C VAL A 295 13.39 -17.95 4.13
N PHE A 296 14.10 -17.22 3.28
CA PHE A 296 13.55 -16.53 2.12
C PHE A 296 13.83 -17.32 0.84
N LEU A 297 12.87 -17.39 -0.04
CA LEU A 297 13.04 -17.77 -1.43
C LEU A 297 12.82 -16.54 -2.32
N GLY A 298 13.92 -16.05 -2.87
CA GLY A 298 14.01 -14.79 -3.60
C GLY A 298 14.82 -13.75 -2.82
N SER A 299 15.93 -13.32 -3.40
CA SER A 299 16.86 -12.35 -2.83
C SER A 299 16.90 -11.04 -3.62
N GLY A 300 15.77 -10.67 -4.23
CA GLY A 300 15.56 -9.34 -4.81
C GLY A 300 15.42 -8.27 -3.73
N SER A 301 15.24 -7.01 -4.14
CA SER A 301 15.11 -5.89 -3.20
C SER A 301 13.97 -6.05 -2.20
N ALA A 302 12.83 -6.59 -2.62
CA ALA A 302 11.70 -6.83 -1.73
C ALA A 302 12.06 -7.85 -0.65
N GLY A 303 12.61 -9.00 -1.03
CA GLY A 303 13.04 -10.03 -0.08
C GLY A 303 14.13 -9.54 0.87
N CYS A 304 15.16 -8.89 0.35
CA CYS A 304 16.23 -8.32 1.17
C CYS A 304 15.72 -7.18 2.07
N GLY A 305 14.80 -6.34 1.59
CA GLY A 305 14.21 -5.28 2.39
C GLY A 305 13.39 -5.80 3.58
N ILE A 306 12.58 -6.85 3.36
CA ILE A 306 11.84 -7.52 4.43
C ILE A 306 12.82 -8.18 5.40
N ALA A 307 13.85 -8.87 4.91
CA ALA A 307 14.87 -9.54 5.72
C ALA A 307 15.63 -8.55 6.63
N GLU A 308 16.08 -7.41 6.09
CA GLU A 308 16.73 -6.35 6.87
C GLU A 308 15.80 -5.79 7.94
N LYS A 309 14.51 -5.60 7.62
CA LYS A 309 13.52 -5.16 8.62
C LYS A 309 13.35 -6.18 9.74
N ILE A 310 13.28 -7.47 9.42
CA ILE A 310 13.20 -8.53 10.42
C ILE A 310 14.45 -8.53 11.31
N VAL A 311 15.65 -8.46 10.71
CA VAL A 311 16.92 -8.37 11.45
C VAL A 311 16.91 -7.17 12.40
N ALA A 312 16.55 -5.98 11.92
CA ALA A 312 16.50 -4.77 12.75
C ALA A 312 15.53 -4.94 13.93
N MET A 313 14.36 -5.53 13.71
CA MET A 313 13.38 -5.76 14.76
C MET A 313 13.81 -6.85 15.76
N MET A 314 14.53 -7.88 15.32
CA MET A 314 15.14 -8.87 16.23
C MET A 314 16.21 -8.22 17.12
N VAL A 315 16.96 -7.26 16.58
CA VAL A 315 17.94 -6.47 17.36
C VAL A 315 17.21 -5.58 18.37
N ASP A 316 16.14 -4.91 17.99
CA ASP A 316 15.28 -4.15 18.90
C ASP A 316 14.70 -5.02 20.04
N ASP A 317 14.45 -6.29 19.76
CA ASP A 317 13.97 -7.30 20.72
C ASP A 317 15.10 -7.90 21.60
N GLY A 318 16.34 -7.44 21.43
CA GLY A 318 17.47 -7.73 22.32
C GLY A 318 18.51 -8.71 21.78
N LEU A 319 18.42 -9.14 20.52
CA LEU A 319 19.52 -9.90 19.90
C LEU A 319 20.65 -8.98 19.47
N SER A 320 21.88 -9.49 19.46
CA SER A 320 22.96 -8.84 18.72
C SER A 320 22.69 -8.91 17.21
N GLU A 321 23.23 -7.97 16.44
CA GLU A 321 23.10 -7.98 14.98
C GLU A 321 23.63 -9.29 14.38
N HIS A 322 24.70 -9.84 14.91
CA HIS A 322 25.28 -11.10 14.47
C HIS A 322 24.30 -12.29 14.69
N GLU A 323 23.67 -12.36 15.86
CA GLU A 323 22.69 -13.40 16.17
C GLU A 323 21.43 -13.27 15.30
N ALA A 324 20.93 -12.03 15.11
CA ALA A 324 19.76 -11.77 14.26
C ALA A 324 20.03 -12.16 12.80
N ARG A 325 21.17 -11.77 12.24
CA ARG A 325 21.57 -12.16 10.88
C ARG A 325 21.76 -13.67 10.74
N GLY A 326 22.29 -14.34 11.75
CA GLY A 326 22.44 -15.81 11.78
C GLY A 326 21.11 -16.58 11.79
N ARG A 327 19.98 -15.90 11.98
CA ARG A 327 18.63 -16.49 11.94
C ARG A 327 17.93 -16.31 10.60
N VAL A 328 18.53 -15.60 9.63
CA VAL A 328 17.94 -15.29 8.33
C VAL A 328 18.77 -15.93 7.22
N PHE A 329 18.13 -16.72 6.37
CA PHE A 329 18.76 -17.42 5.26
C PHE A 329 18.09 -17.01 3.95
N MET A 330 18.88 -16.51 3.00
CA MET A 330 18.40 -16.07 1.69
C MET A 330 18.74 -17.12 0.63
N VAL A 331 17.74 -17.63 -0.06
CA VAL A 331 17.89 -18.60 -1.15
C VAL A 331 17.43 -17.98 -2.46
N ASP A 332 18.22 -18.15 -3.50
CA ASP A 332 17.91 -17.67 -4.86
C ASP A 332 18.23 -18.77 -5.90
N ARG A 333 18.23 -18.42 -7.18
CA ARG A 333 18.59 -19.33 -8.29
C ARG A 333 19.96 -19.98 -8.14
N CYS A 334 20.89 -19.32 -7.48
CA CYS A 334 22.22 -19.84 -7.15
C CYS A 334 22.26 -20.67 -5.84
N GLY A 335 21.10 -20.97 -5.25
CA GLY A 335 21.01 -21.60 -3.94
C GLY A 335 21.12 -20.60 -2.79
N LEU A 336 21.48 -21.08 -1.59
CA LEU A 336 21.72 -20.25 -0.42
C LEU A 336 22.80 -19.21 -0.71
N LEU A 337 22.49 -17.92 -0.43
CA LEU A 337 23.47 -16.86 -0.56
C LEU A 337 24.56 -17.02 0.48
N THR A 338 25.78 -17.25 0.02
CA THR A 338 26.98 -17.36 0.85
C THR A 338 28.05 -16.38 0.39
N ASP A 339 29.02 -16.13 1.24
CA ASP A 339 30.21 -15.32 0.94
C ASP A 339 31.12 -15.93 -0.16
N ALA A 340 30.85 -17.15 -0.59
CA ALA A 340 31.52 -17.79 -1.71
C ALA A 340 30.91 -17.47 -3.09
N ILE A 341 29.74 -16.82 -3.16
CA ILE A 341 29.08 -16.49 -4.41
C ILE A 341 29.67 -15.19 -4.97
N PRO A 342 30.21 -15.19 -6.21
CA PRO A 342 30.75 -13.98 -6.81
C PRO A 342 29.64 -13.00 -7.24
N ALA A 343 29.98 -11.72 -7.27
CA ALA A 343 29.13 -10.64 -7.83
C ALA A 343 27.72 -10.50 -7.21
N LEU A 344 27.62 -10.64 -5.89
CA LEU A 344 26.42 -10.30 -5.16
C LEU A 344 26.17 -8.78 -5.21
N LEU A 345 24.90 -8.39 -5.25
CA LEU A 345 24.48 -6.99 -5.16
C LEU A 345 24.71 -6.47 -3.73
N ASP A 346 24.96 -5.17 -3.58
CA ASP A 346 25.30 -4.56 -2.29
C ASP A 346 24.27 -4.85 -1.19
N PHE A 347 22.98 -4.84 -1.53
CA PHE A 347 21.92 -5.17 -0.56
C PHE A 347 21.86 -6.66 -0.18
N GLN A 348 22.41 -7.56 -1.02
CA GLN A 348 22.52 -9.00 -0.73
C GLN A 348 23.70 -9.30 0.16
N GLN A 349 24.81 -8.55 0.03
CA GLN A 349 26.06 -8.83 0.76
C GLN A 349 25.87 -8.83 2.29
N LYS A 350 24.94 -8.02 2.81
CA LYS A 350 24.64 -7.96 4.25
C LYS A 350 23.88 -9.18 4.78
N LEU A 351 23.29 -9.96 3.88
CA LEU A 351 22.40 -11.09 4.18
C LEU A 351 22.99 -12.43 3.80
N VAL A 352 24.29 -12.50 3.48
CA VAL A 352 24.96 -13.75 3.18
C VAL A 352 25.15 -14.61 4.43
N THR A 353 24.98 -15.91 4.27
CA THR A 353 25.36 -16.89 5.29
C THR A 353 26.85 -17.21 5.11
N PRO A 354 27.71 -16.98 6.12
CA PRO A 354 29.11 -17.34 6.00
C PRO A 354 29.30 -18.82 5.73
N ARG A 355 30.04 -19.18 4.68
CA ARG A 355 30.22 -20.58 4.27
C ARG A 355 30.75 -21.46 5.40
N HIS A 356 31.62 -20.94 6.24
CA HIS A 356 32.16 -21.66 7.38
C HIS A 356 31.13 -22.04 8.44
N SER A 357 30.06 -21.24 8.60
CA SER A 357 28.98 -21.49 9.59
C SER A 357 28.11 -22.68 9.22
N ILE A 358 28.09 -23.07 7.96
CA ILE A 358 27.34 -24.20 7.43
C ILE A 358 28.26 -25.36 7.01
N ALA A 359 29.54 -25.37 7.40
CA ALA A 359 30.49 -26.40 7.03
C ALA A 359 30.10 -27.80 7.58
N HIS A 360 29.28 -27.82 8.62
CA HIS A 360 28.77 -29.05 9.23
C HIS A 360 27.52 -29.64 8.53
N TRP A 361 26.95 -28.87 7.56
CA TRP A 361 25.82 -29.38 6.79
C TRP A 361 26.29 -30.45 5.79
N GLU A 362 25.60 -31.55 5.76
CA GLU A 362 25.84 -32.64 4.81
C GLU A 362 25.23 -32.29 3.44
N VAL A 363 25.82 -31.30 2.78
CA VAL A 363 25.40 -30.82 1.45
C VAL A 363 26.50 -31.08 0.43
N GLY A 364 26.10 -31.37 -0.81
CA GLY A 364 27.04 -31.61 -1.91
C GLY A 364 27.92 -30.39 -2.25
N THR A 365 28.79 -30.54 -3.22
CA THR A 365 29.69 -29.44 -3.68
C THR A 365 29.00 -28.40 -4.54
N GLY A 366 27.74 -28.61 -4.92
CA GLY A 366 26.91 -27.69 -5.70
C GLY A 366 26.26 -26.58 -4.89
N PRO A 367 25.33 -25.82 -5.52
CA PRO A 367 24.49 -24.85 -4.82
C PRO A 367 23.68 -25.53 -3.71
N VAL A 368 23.62 -24.90 -2.53
CA VAL A 368 22.81 -25.39 -1.40
C VAL A 368 21.34 -25.07 -1.71
N SER A 369 20.53 -26.09 -1.94
CA SER A 369 19.13 -25.95 -2.34
C SER A 369 18.23 -25.44 -1.19
N LEU A 370 17.01 -24.96 -1.53
CA LEU A 370 16.02 -24.62 -0.52
C LEU A 370 15.71 -25.80 0.41
N LEU A 371 15.60 -27.02 -0.13
CA LEU A 371 15.36 -28.22 0.66
C LEU A 371 16.51 -28.50 1.63
N ASP A 372 17.76 -28.34 1.19
CA ASP A 372 18.93 -28.52 2.07
C ASP A 372 18.91 -27.49 3.20
N VAL A 373 18.59 -26.22 2.89
CA VAL A 373 18.45 -25.18 3.93
C VAL A 373 17.36 -25.56 4.94
N VAL A 374 16.21 -26.01 4.47
CA VAL A 374 15.11 -26.41 5.36
C VAL A 374 15.50 -27.59 6.25
N ARG A 375 16.21 -28.60 5.69
CA ARG A 375 16.69 -29.77 6.44
C ARG A 375 17.68 -29.42 7.54
N HIS A 376 18.55 -28.47 7.30
CA HIS A 376 19.67 -28.17 8.22
C HIS A 376 19.43 -26.96 9.12
N ALA A 377 18.76 -25.91 8.61
CA ALA A 377 18.46 -24.72 9.39
C ALA A 377 17.23 -24.89 10.29
N HIS A 378 16.35 -25.87 10.00
CA HIS A 378 15.08 -26.09 10.70
C HIS A 378 14.29 -24.79 10.85
N PRO A 379 13.88 -24.13 9.74
CA PRO A 379 13.20 -22.85 9.81
C PRO A 379 11.82 -22.96 10.48
N THR A 380 11.45 -21.90 11.15
CA THR A 380 10.09 -21.71 11.69
C THR A 380 9.24 -20.83 10.77
N VAL A 381 9.90 -20.10 9.85
CA VAL A 381 9.28 -19.19 8.89
C VAL A 381 9.85 -19.43 7.50
N LEU A 382 8.98 -19.51 6.51
CA LEU A 382 9.32 -19.62 5.09
C LEU A 382 8.60 -18.50 4.32
N ILE A 383 9.36 -17.61 3.68
CA ILE A 383 8.83 -16.45 2.94
C ILE A 383 9.24 -16.57 1.47
N GLY A 384 8.26 -16.54 0.56
CA GLY A 384 8.46 -16.59 -0.89
C GLY A 384 8.22 -15.21 -1.53
N VAL A 385 9.23 -14.70 -2.23
CA VAL A 385 9.21 -13.47 -3.03
C VAL A 385 9.96 -13.66 -4.34
N SER A 386 9.86 -14.87 -4.91
CA SER A 386 10.63 -15.34 -6.06
C SER A 386 9.99 -15.02 -7.42
N GLY A 387 8.69 -14.74 -7.43
CA GLY A 387 7.89 -14.63 -8.66
C GLY A 387 7.73 -15.95 -9.42
N GLN A 388 8.07 -17.09 -8.80
CA GLN A 388 8.05 -18.41 -9.42
C GLN A 388 7.05 -19.33 -8.71
N PRO A 389 6.02 -19.83 -9.40
CA PRO A 389 5.00 -20.65 -8.79
C PRO A 389 5.51 -22.04 -8.40
N GLY A 390 4.93 -22.60 -7.33
CA GLY A 390 5.10 -23.99 -6.95
C GLY A 390 6.46 -24.36 -6.34
N LEU A 391 7.32 -23.38 -6.03
CA LEU A 391 8.65 -23.66 -5.47
C LEU A 391 8.61 -24.09 -3.99
N PHE A 392 7.52 -23.82 -3.26
CA PHE A 392 7.26 -24.43 -1.96
C PHE A 392 6.59 -25.78 -2.18
N SER A 393 7.40 -26.80 -2.53
CA SER A 393 6.90 -28.15 -2.80
C SER A 393 6.39 -28.84 -1.53
N GLU A 394 5.58 -29.89 -1.72
CA GLU A 394 5.11 -30.74 -0.63
C GLU A 394 6.26 -31.29 0.23
N GLU A 395 7.36 -31.72 -0.41
CA GLU A 395 8.54 -32.24 0.29
C GLU A 395 9.15 -31.17 1.22
N ILE A 396 9.33 -29.94 0.73
CA ILE A 396 9.90 -28.82 1.50
C ILE A 396 9.02 -28.49 2.69
N VAL A 397 7.71 -28.37 2.47
CA VAL A 397 6.74 -27.98 3.51
C VAL A 397 6.62 -29.08 4.58
N LYS A 398 6.55 -30.35 4.16
CA LYS A 398 6.53 -31.49 5.10
C LYS A 398 7.82 -31.60 5.89
N GLU A 399 8.96 -31.36 5.26
CA GLU A 399 10.25 -31.34 5.94
C GLU A 399 10.29 -30.24 7.00
N MET A 400 9.84 -29.03 6.67
CA MET A 400 9.73 -27.94 7.64
C MET A 400 8.81 -28.31 8.81
N HIS A 401 7.65 -28.93 8.51
CA HIS A 401 6.67 -29.31 9.54
C HIS A 401 7.19 -30.39 10.49
N ARG A 402 8.11 -31.27 10.07
CA ARG A 402 8.76 -32.26 10.96
C ARG A 402 9.53 -31.60 12.10
N HIS A 403 10.06 -30.40 11.89
CA HIS A 403 10.90 -29.67 12.84
C HIS A 403 10.16 -28.49 13.50
N CYS A 404 9.00 -28.10 12.97
CA CYS A 404 8.21 -26.98 13.46
C CYS A 404 6.73 -27.37 13.55
N ALA A 405 6.19 -27.40 14.77
CA ALA A 405 4.80 -27.82 15.01
C ALA A 405 3.77 -26.86 14.39
N ARG A 406 4.06 -25.56 14.32
CA ARG A 406 3.23 -24.53 13.68
C ARG A 406 4.04 -23.67 12.73
N PRO A 407 4.34 -24.17 11.52
CA PRO A 407 5.15 -23.43 10.57
C PRO A 407 4.43 -22.20 10.05
N ILE A 408 5.17 -21.09 9.92
CA ILE A 408 4.67 -19.84 9.32
C ILE A 408 5.13 -19.84 7.87
N ILE A 409 4.19 -19.85 6.92
CA ILE A 409 4.50 -19.95 5.50
C ILE A 409 3.81 -18.81 4.74
N MET A 410 4.62 -17.98 4.09
CA MET A 410 4.17 -16.75 3.45
C MET A 410 4.58 -16.72 1.96
N PRO A 411 3.80 -17.31 1.04
CA PRO A 411 4.01 -17.18 -0.39
C PRO A 411 3.50 -15.82 -0.86
N LEU A 412 4.41 -14.83 -0.97
CA LEU A 412 4.06 -13.43 -1.19
C LEU A 412 4.11 -12.97 -2.64
N SER A 413 4.52 -13.82 -3.58
CA SER A 413 4.58 -13.45 -5.00
C SER A 413 3.20 -13.22 -5.60
N ASN A 414 3.09 -12.16 -6.40
CA ASN A 414 1.88 -11.72 -7.09
C ASN A 414 2.02 -11.88 -8.61
N PRO A 415 0.91 -12.12 -9.34
CA PRO A 415 -0.46 -12.45 -8.90
C PRO A 415 -0.58 -13.86 -8.31
N THR A 416 -1.82 -14.32 -7.99
CA THR A 416 -2.09 -15.66 -7.44
C THR A 416 -1.46 -16.82 -8.22
N SER A 417 -1.37 -16.67 -9.56
CA SER A 417 -0.73 -17.66 -10.45
C SER A 417 0.78 -17.76 -10.28
N ARG A 418 1.42 -16.82 -9.58
CA ARG A 418 2.86 -16.79 -9.30
C ARG A 418 3.20 -17.09 -7.84
N ALA A 419 2.19 -17.35 -7.01
CA ALA A 419 2.42 -17.71 -5.61
C ALA A 419 3.25 -19.01 -5.51
N GLU A 420 4.22 -19.03 -4.62
CA GLU A 420 5.14 -20.17 -4.42
C GLU A 420 4.43 -21.45 -4.00
N ALA A 421 3.24 -21.35 -3.39
CA ALA A 421 2.32 -22.46 -3.14
C ALA A 421 0.89 -21.94 -2.99
N GLN A 422 -0.08 -22.84 -3.15
CA GLN A 422 -1.48 -22.53 -2.86
C GLN A 422 -1.77 -22.72 -1.37
N PRO A 423 -2.54 -21.81 -0.72
CA PRO A 423 -2.88 -21.95 0.70
C PRO A 423 -3.54 -23.29 1.06
N ALA A 424 -4.40 -23.82 0.18
CA ALA A 424 -5.05 -25.11 0.40
C ALA A 424 -4.04 -26.27 0.52
N ASP A 425 -3.01 -26.27 -0.31
CA ASP A 425 -1.93 -27.26 -0.28
C ASP A 425 -1.12 -27.13 1.02
N LEU A 426 -0.75 -25.91 1.41
CA LEU A 426 0.02 -25.64 2.64
C LEU A 426 -0.72 -26.12 3.88
N ILE A 427 -2.03 -25.85 3.96
CA ILE A 427 -2.88 -26.31 5.06
C ILE A 427 -2.96 -27.85 5.06
N ALA A 428 -3.17 -28.47 3.89
CA ALA A 428 -3.26 -29.94 3.78
C ALA A 428 -1.95 -30.63 4.12
N TRP A 429 -0.81 -30.18 3.58
CA TRP A 429 0.52 -30.78 3.81
C TRP A 429 1.01 -30.67 5.26
N THR A 430 0.46 -29.72 6.02
CA THR A 430 0.77 -29.51 7.44
C THR A 430 -0.36 -29.95 8.37
N GLU A 431 -1.33 -30.71 7.87
CA GLU A 431 -2.48 -31.21 8.66
C GLU A 431 -3.24 -30.09 9.40
N GLY A 432 -3.31 -28.89 8.81
CA GLY A 432 -3.95 -27.72 9.39
C GLY A 432 -3.10 -26.93 10.39
N ALA A 433 -1.81 -27.26 10.54
CA ALA A 433 -0.93 -26.59 11.50
C ALA A 433 -0.34 -25.27 10.99
N ALA A 434 -0.19 -25.10 9.67
CA ALA A 434 0.45 -23.91 9.09
C ALA A 434 -0.32 -22.63 9.38
N LEU A 435 0.43 -21.57 9.66
CA LEU A 435 -0.04 -20.18 9.69
C LEU A 435 0.33 -19.55 8.34
N VAL A 436 -0.69 -19.22 7.54
CA VAL A 436 -0.51 -18.83 6.14
C VAL A 436 -0.90 -17.37 5.92
N ALA A 437 -0.01 -16.63 5.23
CA ALA A 437 -0.33 -15.33 4.67
C ALA A 437 0.18 -15.25 3.23
N THR A 438 -0.51 -14.52 2.35
CA THR A 438 -0.23 -14.46 0.92
C THR A 438 -0.10 -13.02 0.43
N GLY A 439 0.54 -12.82 -0.72
CA GLY A 439 0.62 -11.49 -1.35
C GLY A 439 -0.67 -11.10 -2.06
N SER A 440 -1.35 -12.07 -2.69
CA SER A 440 -2.63 -11.87 -3.37
C SER A 440 -3.80 -12.40 -2.53
N PRO A 441 -5.04 -11.94 -2.75
CA PRO A 441 -6.19 -12.44 -2.01
C PRO A 441 -6.51 -13.88 -2.39
N PHE A 442 -6.81 -14.71 -1.38
CA PHE A 442 -7.32 -16.06 -1.53
C PHE A 442 -8.58 -16.25 -0.70
N ALA A 443 -9.48 -17.10 -1.18
CA ALA A 443 -10.64 -17.52 -0.42
C ALA A 443 -10.22 -18.30 0.84
N PRO A 444 -11.03 -18.29 1.91
CA PRO A 444 -10.82 -19.16 3.06
C PRO A 444 -10.72 -20.63 2.65
N VAL A 445 -9.85 -21.37 3.31
CA VAL A 445 -9.63 -22.80 3.06
C VAL A 445 -10.41 -23.62 4.08
N VAL A 446 -11.17 -24.60 3.61
CA VAL A 446 -11.84 -25.58 4.48
C VAL A 446 -11.04 -26.88 4.49
N TYR A 447 -10.53 -27.27 5.67
CA TYR A 447 -9.79 -28.50 5.87
C TYR A 447 -10.24 -29.19 7.17
N ALA A 448 -10.55 -30.50 7.09
CA ALA A 448 -11.00 -31.31 8.23
C ALA A 448 -12.13 -30.67 9.05
N GLY A 449 -13.08 -30.00 8.37
CA GLY A 449 -14.25 -29.38 9.00
C GLY A 449 -13.96 -28.02 9.67
N LYS A 450 -12.73 -27.50 9.58
CA LYS A 450 -12.33 -26.20 10.08
C LYS A 450 -12.08 -25.23 8.90
N THR A 451 -12.49 -23.98 9.05
CA THR A 451 -12.22 -22.89 8.10
C THR A 451 -10.96 -22.12 8.53
N TYR A 452 -10.08 -21.88 7.60
CA TYR A 452 -8.84 -21.13 7.76
C TYR A 452 -8.92 -19.86 6.93
N ASP A 453 -8.95 -18.72 7.57
CA ASP A 453 -8.85 -17.43 6.90
C ASP A 453 -7.41 -17.21 6.45
N ILE A 454 -7.25 -16.80 5.18
CA ILE A 454 -5.92 -16.54 4.60
C ILE A 454 -5.65 -15.05 4.65
N ALA A 455 -4.69 -14.65 5.48
CA ALA A 455 -4.29 -13.25 5.57
C ALA A 455 -3.61 -12.80 4.28
N GLN A 456 -3.96 -11.61 3.78
CA GLN A 456 -3.28 -10.97 2.67
C GLN A 456 -2.30 -9.91 3.19
N CYS A 457 -1.04 -9.96 2.75
CA CYS A 457 -0.06 -8.90 2.95
C CYS A 457 -0.43 -7.69 2.08
N ASN A 458 -1.40 -6.92 2.55
CA ASN A 458 -1.91 -5.75 1.85
C ASN A 458 -1.45 -4.48 2.57
N ASN A 459 -0.71 -3.63 1.86
CA ASN A 459 -0.17 -2.38 2.40
C ASN A 459 -1.27 -1.41 2.88
N ALA A 460 -2.53 -1.61 2.46
CA ALA A 460 -3.68 -0.85 2.95
C ALA A 460 -3.86 -0.90 4.48
N TYR A 461 -3.29 -1.90 5.15
CA TYR A 461 -3.24 -1.95 6.61
C TYR A 461 -2.22 -1.00 7.23
N ILE A 462 -1.28 -0.44 6.46
CA ILE A 462 -0.16 0.37 6.98
C ILE A 462 -0.25 1.83 6.51
N PHE A 463 -0.19 2.08 5.17
CA PHE A 463 0.04 3.43 4.67
C PHE A 463 -1.08 4.44 5.02
N PRO A 464 -2.38 4.07 5.09
CA PRO A 464 -3.41 5.04 5.47
C PRO A 464 -3.24 5.54 6.91
N GLY A 465 -2.93 4.62 7.84
CA GLY A 465 -2.63 4.96 9.23
C GLY A 465 -1.31 5.73 9.37
N LEU A 466 -0.30 5.39 8.58
CA LEU A 466 0.95 6.15 8.49
C LEU A 466 0.68 7.60 8.08
N GLY A 467 -0.09 7.81 7.00
CA GLY A 467 -0.45 9.15 6.54
C GLY A 467 -1.24 9.95 7.57
N LEU A 468 -2.23 9.34 8.20
CA LEU A 468 -3.00 9.97 9.27
C LEU A 468 -2.10 10.39 10.43
N GLY A 469 -1.17 9.53 10.86
CA GLY A 469 -0.22 9.82 11.93
C GLY A 469 0.75 10.94 11.59
N VAL A 470 1.26 10.95 10.35
CA VAL A 470 2.14 12.02 9.84
C VAL A 470 1.41 13.37 9.86
N LEU A 471 0.19 13.42 9.36
CA LEU A 471 -0.58 14.67 9.30
C LEU A 471 -1.00 15.16 10.68
N ALA A 472 -1.58 14.30 11.50
CA ALA A 472 -2.05 14.66 12.85
C ALA A 472 -0.88 15.02 13.78
N GLY A 473 0.22 14.29 13.68
CA GLY A 473 1.43 14.52 14.47
C GLY A 473 2.30 15.67 13.96
N LYS A 474 2.06 16.19 12.75
CA LYS A 474 2.94 17.13 12.05
C LYS A 474 4.38 16.61 11.97
N VAL A 475 4.51 15.40 11.46
CA VAL A 475 5.79 14.69 11.36
C VAL A 475 6.61 15.25 10.19
N GLU A 476 7.86 15.62 10.44
CA GLU A 476 8.74 16.22 9.45
C GLU A 476 9.39 15.20 8.51
N ARG A 477 9.59 13.95 8.98
CA ARG A 477 10.14 12.84 8.20
C ARG A 477 9.76 11.49 8.79
N ILE A 478 9.70 10.47 7.94
CA ILE A 478 9.40 9.09 8.33
C ILE A 478 10.69 8.37 8.70
N THR A 479 10.67 7.70 9.85
CA THR A 479 11.80 6.94 10.37
C THR A 479 11.51 5.44 10.39
N GLU A 480 12.54 4.62 10.45
CA GLU A 480 12.39 3.17 10.53
C GLU A 480 11.70 2.71 11.83
N LYS A 481 11.87 3.46 12.94
CA LYS A 481 11.18 3.15 14.19
C LYS A 481 9.68 3.43 14.12
N MET A 482 9.25 4.44 13.36
CA MET A 482 7.84 4.69 13.10
C MET A 482 7.21 3.51 12.33
N LEU A 483 7.90 2.98 11.32
CA LEU A 483 7.46 1.81 10.57
C LEU A 483 7.44 0.53 11.43
N THR A 484 8.40 0.39 12.33
CA THR A 484 8.43 -0.68 13.34
C THR A 484 7.22 -0.59 14.27
N ALA A 485 6.88 0.63 14.73
CA ALA A 485 5.69 0.85 15.55
C ALA A 485 4.40 0.50 14.80
N ALA A 486 4.30 0.82 13.51
CA ALA A 486 3.17 0.41 12.67
C ALA A 486 3.04 -1.12 12.59
N SER A 487 4.14 -1.83 12.36
CA SER A 487 4.17 -3.31 12.32
C SER A 487 3.70 -3.93 13.64
N ARG A 488 4.21 -3.43 14.78
CA ARG A 488 3.84 -3.91 16.11
C ARG A 488 2.37 -3.62 16.44
N THR A 489 1.89 -2.44 16.04
CA THR A 489 0.49 -2.05 16.22
C THR A 489 -0.44 -2.95 15.41
N LEU A 490 -0.10 -3.23 14.15
CA LEU A 490 -0.87 -4.17 13.31
C LEU A 490 -0.92 -5.56 13.95
N ALA A 491 0.21 -6.07 14.42
CA ALA A 491 0.29 -7.37 15.09
C ALA A 491 -0.57 -7.43 16.36
N ALA A 492 -0.60 -6.37 17.15
CA ALA A 492 -1.39 -6.29 18.38
C ALA A 492 -2.91 -6.34 18.13
N HIS A 493 -3.36 -6.08 16.89
CA HIS A 493 -4.77 -6.18 16.51
C HIS A 493 -5.12 -7.52 15.83
N SER A 494 -4.20 -8.49 15.81
CA SER A 494 -4.47 -9.82 15.25
C SER A 494 -5.48 -10.59 16.09
N PRO A 495 -6.64 -10.99 15.53
CA PRO A 495 -7.61 -11.80 16.27
C PRO A 495 -7.04 -13.14 16.71
N LEU A 496 -6.28 -13.80 15.84
CA LEU A 496 -5.69 -15.11 16.13
C LEU A 496 -4.64 -15.05 17.24
N ALA A 497 -3.83 -13.99 17.28
CA ALA A 497 -2.82 -13.80 18.32
C ALA A 497 -3.45 -13.45 19.69
N ALA A 498 -4.58 -12.72 19.68
CA ALA A 498 -5.24 -12.26 20.89
C ALA A 498 -6.18 -13.31 21.53
N ALA A 499 -6.90 -14.09 20.70
CA ALA A 499 -8.00 -14.96 21.14
C ALA A 499 -7.88 -16.42 20.66
N GLU A 500 -6.78 -16.81 20.06
CA GLU A 500 -6.54 -18.12 19.43
C GLU A 500 -7.60 -18.52 18.39
N SER A 501 -8.35 -17.55 17.88
CA SER A 501 -9.42 -17.75 16.91
C SER A 501 -9.49 -16.60 15.92
N GLY A 502 -9.98 -16.86 14.70
CA GLY A 502 -10.04 -15.88 13.62
C GLY A 502 -8.77 -15.87 12.75
N GLY A 503 -8.59 -14.81 11.99
CA GLY A 503 -7.46 -14.63 11.06
C GLY A 503 -6.22 -14.02 11.70
N LEU A 504 -5.09 -14.09 11.00
CA LEU A 504 -3.84 -13.41 11.39
C LEU A 504 -3.97 -11.88 11.30
N LEU A 505 -4.84 -11.38 10.44
CA LEU A 505 -5.18 -9.97 10.35
C LEU A 505 -6.64 -9.74 10.72
N PRO A 506 -6.97 -8.57 11.28
CA PRO A 506 -8.36 -8.17 11.48
C PRO A 506 -9.07 -8.05 10.13
N PRO A 507 -10.41 -8.21 10.11
CA PRO A 507 -11.20 -7.99 8.90
C PRO A 507 -10.95 -6.60 8.31
N VAL A 508 -10.96 -6.49 6.97
CA VAL A 508 -10.79 -5.20 6.26
C VAL A 508 -11.83 -4.16 6.72
N ALA A 509 -13.01 -4.60 7.14
CA ALA A 509 -14.04 -3.71 7.70
C ALA A 509 -13.59 -2.95 8.97
N GLU A 510 -12.56 -3.43 9.67
CA GLU A 510 -11.99 -2.80 10.87
C GLU A 510 -10.79 -1.90 10.56
N ILE A 511 -10.44 -1.73 9.30
CA ILE A 511 -9.21 -1.03 8.87
C ILE A 511 -9.13 0.43 9.37
N GLU A 512 -10.26 1.08 9.57
CA GLU A 512 -10.32 2.43 10.15
C GLU A 512 -9.80 2.47 11.59
N THR A 513 -10.20 1.51 12.40
CA THR A 513 -9.73 1.39 13.79
C THR A 513 -8.23 1.15 13.84
N ILE A 514 -7.73 0.28 12.95
CA ILE A 514 -6.30 -0.01 12.85
C ILE A 514 -5.53 1.23 12.37
N SER A 515 -6.05 1.96 11.40
CA SER A 515 -5.42 3.18 10.89
C SER A 515 -5.28 4.24 11.99
N ARG A 516 -6.28 4.42 12.86
CA ARG A 516 -6.18 5.32 14.02
C ARG A 516 -5.16 4.86 15.04
N ALA A 517 -5.11 3.56 15.33
CA ALA A 517 -4.14 2.99 16.26
C ALA A 517 -2.70 3.16 15.75
N ILE A 518 -2.47 2.88 14.46
CA ILE A 518 -1.17 3.09 13.79
C ILE A 518 -0.80 4.57 13.81
N ALA A 519 -1.75 5.47 13.52
CA ALA A 519 -1.51 6.90 13.54
C ALA A 519 -1.01 7.40 14.90
N LEU A 520 -1.64 6.93 15.99
CA LEU A 520 -1.20 7.27 17.35
C LEU A 520 0.20 6.73 17.65
N ALA A 521 0.47 5.47 17.30
CA ALA A 521 1.76 4.84 17.54
C ALA A 521 2.89 5.56 16.79
N ILE A 522 2.66 5.91 15.53
CA ILE A 522 3.61 6.65 14.68
C ILE A 522 3.88 8.04 15.25
N ALA A 523 2.83 8.79 15.59
CA ALA A 523 2.98 10.13 16.14
C ALA A 523 3.77 10.14 17.46
N LYS A 524 3.53 9.17 18.34
CA LYS A 524 4.32 9.01 19.58
C LYS A 524 5.80 8.74 19.31
N VAL A 525 6.11 7.84 18.40
CA VAL A 525 7.49 7.53 18.04
C VAL A 525 8.17 8.73 17.37
N ALA A 526 7.47 9.44 16.50
CA ALA A 526 8.00 10.65 15.88
C ALA A 526 8.40 11.73 16.92
N GLN A 527 7.59 11.90 17.96
CA GLN A 527 7.94 12.79 19.09
C GLN A 527 9.16 12.30 19.85
N GLN A 528 9.26 11.01 20.14
CA GLN A 528 10.42 10.43 20.84
C GLN A 528 11.72 10.61 20.06
N GLU A 529 11.66 10.56 18.73
CA GLU A 529 12.80 10.76 17.84
C GLU A 529 13.06 12.24 17.49
N GLY A 530 12.27 13.17 18.01
CA GLY A 530 12.46 14.60 17.81
C GLY A 530 12.11 15.09 16.40
N VAL A 531 11.30 14.32 15.65
CA VAL A 531 10.85 14.67 14.28
C VAL A 531 9.38 15.09 14.24
N ALA A 532 8.80 15.39 15.39
CA ALA A 532 7.45 15.93 15.54
C ALA A 532 7.34 16.77 16.81
N PRO A 533 6.43 17.76 16.87
CA PRO A 533 6.18 18.55 18.06
C PRO A 533 5.72 17.69 19.24
N GLN A 534 6.13 18.05 20.45
CA GLN A 534 5.71 17.34 21.67
C GLN A 534 4.26 17.69 22.02
N LEU A 535 3.43 16.69 22.15
CA LEU A 535 2.01 16.75 22.52
C LEU A 535 1.70 15.66 23.52
N SER A 536 0.71 15.88 24.38
CA SER A 536 0.17 14.81 25.21
C SER A 536 -0.59 13.78 24.34
N GLU A 537 -0.76 12.58 24.87
CA GLU A 537 -1.54 11.55 24.18
C GLU A 537 -2.98 12.01 23.89
N GLU A 538 -3.61 12.70 24.84
CA GLU A 538 -4.93 13.29 24.67
C GLU A 538 -4.97 14.29 23.52
N GLN A 539 -3.95 15.15 23.40
CA GLN A 539 -3.83 16.10 22.28
C GLN A 539 -3.61 15.39 20.95
N LEU A 540 -2.82 14.31 20.92
CA LEU A 540 -2.62 13.50 19.71
C LEU A 540 -3.92 12.84 19.26
N LEU A 541 -4.65 12.21 20.18
CA LEU A 541 -5.94 11.59 19.89
C LEU A 541 -6.93 12.63 19.36
N ALA A 542 -7.03 13.78 20.00
CA ALA A 542 -7.89 14.88 19.53
C ALA A 542 -7.52 15.34 18.11
N ARG A 543 -6.21 15.45 17.79
CA ARG A 543 -5.75 15.81 16.44
C ARG A 543 -6.03 14.71 15.42
N ILE A 544 -5.88 13.45 15.77
CA ILE A 544 -6.22 12.32 14.90
C ILE A 544 -7.71 12.41 14.52
N GLU A 545 -8.61 12.57 15.50
CA GLU A 545 -10.04 12.71 15.24
C GLU A 545 -10.39 13.98 14.44
N GLN A 546 -9.72 15.10 14.67
CA GLN A 546 -9.90 16.33 13.89
C GLN A 546 -9.39 16.19 12.45
N THR A 547 -8.34 15.42 12.23
CA THR A 547 -7.78 15.17 10.90
C THR A 547 -8.62 14.15 10.12
N TYR A 548 -9.27 13.24 10.83
CA TYR A 548 -10.04 12.15 10.26
C TYR A 548 -11.34 12.65 9.64
N TRP A 549 -11.39 12.73 8.30
CA TRP A 549 -12.57 13.10 7.54
C TRP A 549 -13.56 11.92 7.45
N GLN A 550 -14.85 12.25 7.56
CA GLN A 550 -15.93 11.29 7.39
C GLN A 550 -16.71 11.60 6.10
N ALA A 551 -17.06 10.55 5.36
CA ALA A 551 -17.84 10.64 4.13
C ALA A 551 -19.32 10.91 4.45
N ARG A 552 -19.62 12.12 4.89
CA ARG A 552 -20.97 12.60 5.22
C ARG A 552 -21.22 13.98 4.60
N TYR A 553 -22.45 14.27 4.26
CA TYR A 553 -22.81 15.61 3.85
C TYR A 553 -22.92 16.54 5.06
N THR A 554 -22.43 17.76 4.88
CA THR A 554 -22.55 18.86 5.84
C THR A 554 -23.47 19.94 5.30
N ALA A 555 -23.96 20.83 6.15
CA ALA A 555 -24.80 21.97 5.72
C ALA A 555 -24.00 22.96 4.86
N TYR A 556 -24.60 23.48 3.82
CA TYR A 556 -24.00 24.53 2.99
C TYR A 556 -24.65 25.87 3.23
N LYS A 557 -23.84 26.91 3.24
CA LYS A 557 -24.29 28.33 3.25
C LYS A 557 -23.61 29.07 2.13
N ARG A 558 -24.39 29.97 1.53
CA ARG A 558 -23.89 30.82 0.44
C ARG A 558 -22.93 31.87 1.00
N SER A 559 -21.79 32.06 0.35
CA SER A 559 -20.86 33.15 0.59
C SER A 559 -20.78 34.04 -0.65
N SER A 560 -20.37 35.29 -0.46
CA SER A 560 -19.88 36.14 -1.57
C SER A 560 -18.45 35.75 -1.92
N PHE A 561 -18.03 36.00 -3.16
CA PHE A 561 -16.65 35.85 -3.60
C PHE A 561 -15.68 36.72 -2.80
#